data_c1bd63fa5f331fe5e2ee62cad2808f86
#
_entry.id   c1bd63fa5f331fe5e2ee62cad2808f86
#
_cell.length_a   1.000
_cell.length_b   1.000
_cell.length_c   1.000
_cell.angle_alpha   90.00
_cell.angle_beta   90.00
_cell.angle_gamma   90.00
#
_symmetry.space_group_name_H-M   'P 1'
#
loop_
_entity.id
_entity.type
_entity.pdbx_description
1 polymer ?
#
loop_
_entity_poly.entity_id
_entity_poly.type
_entity_poly.pdbx_seq_one_letter_code
_entity_poly.pdbx_strand_id
1 'polypeptide(L)'
;DIVFSKLIDIAQSVHSFQLMQDTVLVPFLVNWETPLVARLEPKMNWEPNAQYTLQVRRDSLIPVFGRTLQDSVGKYLFKTSEYQGFGQLIGQTTESVRERVVAEMESMEKEPQIFRTVVNSEGTFDMNHLPEGNYFLSFFRDSDGNNRYSYGNLSPYRPSEWFYLYPDTVKIRANWALVLNQINMEQ
;
A
#
# COMPACT_ATOMS: atom_id res chain seq x y z
N ASP A 1 0.50 -9.09 1.19
CA ASP A 1 1.13 -9.91 0.13
C ASP A 1 2.38 -10.58 0.67
N ILE A 2 2.66 -11.80 0.19
CA ILE A 2 3.89 -12.55 0.49
C ILE A 2 4.64 -12.73 -0.82
N VAL A 3 5.90 -12.28 -0.83
CA VAL A 3 6.78 -12.40 -2.00
C VAL A 3 7.82 -13.49 -1.73
N PHE A 4 7.94 -14.43 -2.64
CA PHE A 4 8.88 -15.54 -2.56
C PHE A 4 10.09 -15.29 -3.46
N SER A 5 11.25 -15.74 -3.00
CA SER A 5 12.49 -15.69 -3.77
C SER A 5 12.62 -16.83 -4.81
N LYS A 6 11.68 -17.79 -4.79
CA LYS A 6 11.63 -18.94 -5.70
C LYS A 6 10.21 -19.15 -6.21
N LEU A 7 10.08 -19.64 -7.42
CA LEU A 7 8.80 -20.06 -7.98
C LEU A 7 8.22 -21.21 -7.16
N ILE A 8 7.00 -21.07 -6.67
CA ILE A 8 6.29 -22.05 -5.85
C ILE A 8 5.32 -22.85 -6.72
N ASP A 9 5.28 -24.17 -6.52
CA ASP A 9 4.24 -25.04 -7.07
C ASP A 9 2.96 -24.83 -6.25
N ILE A 10 2.05 -24.04 -6.82
CA ILE A 10 0.80 -23.61 -6.17
C ILE A 10 -0.06 -24.80 -5.81
N ALA A 11 -0.17 -25.80 -6.70
CA ALA A 11 -1.04 -26.95 -6.51
C ALA A 11 -0.61 -27.82 -5.29
N GLN A 12 0.68 -27.92 -5.04
CA GLN A 12 1.24 -28.69 -3.93
C GLN A 12 1.39 -27.90 -2.63
N SER A 13 1.20 -26.58 -2.66
CA SER A 13 1.48 -25.67 -1.53
C SER A 13 0.22 -25.12 -0.84
N VAL A 14 -0.95 -25.75 -1.04
CA VAL A 14 -2.27 -25.25 -0.59
C VAL A 14 -2.38 -25.08 0.93
N HIS A 15 -1.69 -25.90 1.72
CA HIS A 15 -1.81 -25.92 3.19
C HIS A 15 -0.61 -25.27 3.91
N SER A 16 0.12 -24.41 3.21
CA SER A 16 1.37 -23.83 3.72
C SER A 16 1.16 -22.66 4.67
N PHE A 17 -0.04 -22.12 4.79
CA PHE A 17 -0.33 -20.93 5.56
C PHE A 17 -1.36 -21.17 6.65
N GLN A 18 -1.15 -20.53 7.81
CA GLN A 18 -2.13 -20.45 8.90
C GLN A 18 -2.11 -19.02 9.44
N LEU A 19 -3.30 -18.45 9.61
CA LEU A 19 -3.46 -17.12 10.22
C LEU A 19 -4.13 -17.32 11.58
N MET A 20 -3.57 -16.69 12.61
CA MET A 20 -4.07 -16.78 13.97
C MET A 20 -4.21 -15.40 14.57
N GLN A 21 -5.26 -15.20 15.34
CA GLN A 21 -5.42 -14.11 16.28
C GLN A 21 -5.31 -14.71 17.67
N ASP A 22 -4.27 -14.35 18.41
CA ASP A 22 -3.88 -15.04 19.64
C ASP A 22 -3.75 -16.56 19.46
N THR A 23 -4.72 -17.33 19.93
CA THR A 23 -4.79 -18.81 19.79
C THR A 23 -5.89 -19.29 18.84
N VAL A 24 -6.66 -18.36 18.27
CA VAL A 24 -7.82 -18.66 17.42
C VAL A 24 -7.41 -18.65 15.95
N LEU A 25 -7.78 -19.70 15.19
CA LEU A 25 -7.57 -19.73 13.76
C LEU A 25 -8.51 -18.74 13.05
N VAL A 26 -7.96 -17.87 12.23
CA VAL A 26 -8.70 -16.93 11.40
C VAL A 26 -8.84 -17.50 9.99
N PRO A 27 -10.07 -17.69 9.48
CA PRO A 27 -10.28 -18.18 8.12
C PRO A 27 -9.87 -17.10 7.09
N PHE A 28 -9.15 -17.50 6.06
CA PHE A 28 -8.66 -16.64 5.00
C PHE A 28 -8.67 -17.36 3.65
N LEU A 29 -8.54 -16.58 2.57
CA LEU A 29 -8.29 -17.06 1.22
C LEU A 29 -6.84 -16.79 0.85
N VAL A 30 -6.27 -17.66 0.04
CA VAL A 30 -4.95 -17.46 -0.57
C VAL A 30 -5.16 -17.30 -2.06
N ASN A 31 -4.91 -16.10 -2.57
CA ASN A 31 -4.96 -15.79 -3.98
C ASN A 31 -3.52 -15.67 -4.51
N TRP A 32 -3.15 -16.55 -5.42
CA TRP A 32 -1.86 -16.49 -6.07
C TRP A 32 -1.92 -15.58 -7.31
N GLU A 33 -1.32 -14.42 -7.24
CA GLU A 33 -1.19 -13.53 -8.40
C GLU A 33 -0.19 -14.08 -9.40
N THR A 34 0.89 -14.64 -8.89
CA THR A 34 1.93 -15.34 -9.66
C THR A 34 2.53 -16.44 -8.79
N PRO A 35 3.32 -17.39 -9.34
CA PRO A 35 4.06 -18.36 -8.53
C PRO A 35 5.08 -17.75 -7.54
N LEU A 36 5.30 -16.45 -7.60
CA LEU A 36 6.17 -15.70 -6.69
C LEU A 36 5.41 -14.84 -5.68
N VAL A 37 4.10 -14.62 -5.88
CA VAL A 37 3.32 -13.68 -5.05
C VAL A 37 2.02 -14.32 -4.63
N ALA A 38 1.84 -14.48 -3.31
CA ALA A 38 0.59 -14.90 -2.71
C ALA A 38 -0.04 -13.76 -1.92
N ARG A 39 -1.32 -13.49 -2.17
CA ARG A 39 -2.14 -12.56 -1.39
C ARG A 39 -3.02 -13.34 -0.44
N LEU A 40 -2.96 -13.00 0.84
CA LEU A 40 -3.83 -13.57 1.86
C LEU A 40 -4.93 -12.57 2.20
N GLU A 41 -6.17 -13.00 2.07
CA GLU A 41 -7.35 -12.17 2.34
C GLU A 41 -8.19 -12.86 3.43
N PRO A 42 -8.37 -12.24 4.61
CA PRO A 42 -9.23 -12.81 5.64
C PRO A 42 -10.68 -12.83 5.16
N LYS A 43 -11.42 -13.87 5.53
CA LYS A 43 -12.87 -13.99 5.21
C LYS A 43 -13.75 -13.11 6.09
N MET A 44 -13.19 -12.52 7.12
CA MET A 44 -13.83 -11.58 8.04
C MET A 44 -13.05 -10.28 8.08
N ASN A 45 -13.70 -9.21 8.49
CA ASN A 45 -13.02 -7.93 8.68
C ASN A 45 -11.95 -8.08 9.77
N TRP A 46 -10.81 -7.42 9.57
CA TRP A 46 -9.79 -7.31 10.59
C TRP A 46 -10.34 -6.59 11.81
N GLU A 47 -10.08 -7.12 13.02
CA GLU A 47 -10.33 -6.37 14.23
C GLU A 47 -9.30 -5.23 14.36
N PRO A 48 -9.73 -4.01 14.70
CA PRO A 48 -8.79 -2.91 14.90
C PRO A 48 -7.94 -3.15 16.15
N ASN A 49 -6.70 -2.67 16.13
CA ASN A 49 -5.74 -2.78 17.24
C ASN A 49 -5.47 -4.23 17.72
N ALA A 50 -5.71 -5.22 16.87
CA ALA A 50 -5.56 -6.63 17.19
C ALA A 50 -4.23 -7.18 16.68
N GLN A 51 -3.66 -8.13 17.42
CA GLN A 51 -2.41 -8.80 17.05
C GLN A 51 -2.71 -10.12 16.34
N TYR A 52 -2.07 -10.31 15.20
CA TYR A 52 -2.17 -11.53 14.40
C TYR A 52 -0.82 -12.18 14.21
N THR A 53 -0.83 -13.49 14.04
CA THR A 53 0.35 -14.28 13.69
C THR A 53 0.08 -15.05 12.41
N LEU A 54 0.84 -14.74 11.37
CA LEU A 54 0.90 -15.57 10.18
C LEU A 54 1.98 -16.63 10.36
N GLN A 55 1.58 -17.90 10.28
CA GLN A 55 2.49 -19.02 10.26
C GLN A 55 2.63 -19.53 8.82
N VAL A 56 3.85 -19.67 8.37
CA VAL A 56 4.19 -20.19 7.06
C VAL A 56 4.96 -21.50 7.25
N ARG A 57 4.36 -22.60 6.85
CA ARG A 57 4.99 -23.92 6.85
C ARG A 57 5.92 -24.03 5.64
N ARG A 58 7.18 -23.74 5.85
CA ARG A 58 8.18 -23.70 4.77
C ARG A 58 8.47 -25.06 4.16
N ASP A 59 8.31 -26.11 4.94
CA ASP A 59 8.41 -27.51 4.50
C ASP A 59 7.28 -27.92 3.52
N SER A 60 6.14 -27.23 3.60
CA SER A 60 4.97 -27.45 2.73
C SER A 60 4.97 -26.50 1.50
N LEU A 61 5.89 -25.55 1.42
CA LEU A 61 6.11 -24.73 0.24
C LEU A 61 7.02 -25.46 -0.73
N ILE A 62 6.44 -26.01 -1.78
CA ILE A 62 7.19 -26.81 -2.77
C ILE A 62 7.68 -25.87 -3.88
N PRO A 63 8.99 -25.68 -4.04
CA PRO A 63 9.52 -24.90 -5.15
C PRO A 63 9.46 -25.70 -6.47
N VAL A 64 9.18 -25.03 -7.58
CA VAL A 64 9.21 -25.66 -8.92
C VAL A 64 10.60 -26.19 -9.24
N PHE A 65 11.65 -25.53 -8.74
CA PHE A 65 13.05 -25.93 -8.91
C PHE A 65 13.81 -25.86 -7.59
N GLY A 66 14.66 -26.84 -7.33
CA GLY A 66 15.53 -26.89 -6.15
C GLY A 66 14.93 -27.66 -4.99
N ARG A 67 15.53 -27.46 -3.79
CA ARG A 67 15.08 -28.16 -2.57
C ARG A 67 14.13 -27.30 -1.77
N THR A 68 13.18 -27.93 -1.09
CA THR A 68 12.37 -27.32 -0.04
C THR A 68 13.24 -26.85 1.11
N LEU A 69 12.77 -25.84 1.85
CA LEU A 69 13.41 -25.37 3.06
C LEU A 69 13.22 -26.41 4.18
N GLN A 70 14.31 -26.70 4.91
CA GLN A 70 14.25 -27.66 6.02
C GLN A 70 13.70 -27.06 7.31
N ASP A 71 13.66 -25.73 7.43
CA ASP A 71 13.07 -25.02 8.58
C ASP A 71 11.54 -25.10 8.51
N SER A 72 10.97 -25.73 9.53
CA SER A 72 9.59 -26.16 9.48
C SER A 72 8.55 -25.03 9.48
N VAL A 73 8.72 -23.95 10.28
CA VAL A 73 7.68 -22.91 10.42
C VAL A 73 8.27 -21.50 10.56
N GLY A 74 7.93 -20.61 9.63
CA GLY A 74 8.13 -19.17 9.78
C GLY A 74 6.93 -18.55 10.51
N LYS A 75 7.19 -17.74 11.56
CA LYS A 75 6.16 -16.97 12.27
C LYS A 75 6.36 -15.50 12.06
N TYR A 76 5.31 -14.81 11.60
CA TYR A 76 5.31 -13.39 11.33
C TYR A 76 4.20 -12.75 12.15
N LEU A 77 4.59 -11.93 13.14
CA LEU A 77 3.64 -11.16 13.93
C LEU A 77 3.39 -9.82 13.26
N PHE A 78 2.13 -9.41 13.24
CA PHE A 78 1.75 -8.07 12.83
C PHE A 78 0.54 -7.61 13.65
N LYS A 79 0.36 -6.30 13.73
CA LYS A 79 -0.75 -5.68 14.42
C LYS A 79 -1.56 -4.88 13.41
N THR A 80 -2.88 -4.99 13.50
CA THR A 80 -3.77 -4.15 12.72
C THR A 80 -3.78 -2.72 13.27
N SER A 81 -4.13 -1.76 12.40
CA SER A 81 -4.29 -0.37 12.79
C SER A 81 -5.34 -0.25 13.91
N GLU A 82 -5.15 0.70 14.81
CA GLU A 82 -6.15 1.10 15.79
C GLU A 82 -7.29 1.93 15.19
N TYR A 83 -7.19 2.33 13.93
CA TYR A 83 -8.24 3.07 13.25
C TYR A 83 -9.47 2.19 13.01
N GLN A 84 -10.60 2.65 13.51
CA GLN A 84 -11.90 1.97 13.36
C GLN A 84 -12.65 2.37 12.09
N GLY A 85 -12.15 3.33 11.35
CA GLY A 85 -12.79 3.82 10.13
C GLY A 85 -11.79 4.47 9.17
N PHE A 86 -12.14 4.41 7.92
CA PHE A 86 -11.38 5.00 6.82
C PHE A 86 -12.24 6.03 6.10
N GLY A 87 -11.62 7.11 5.65
CA GLY A 87 -12.21 8.06 4.74
C GLY A 87 -11.68 7.92 3.33
N GLN A 88 -12.13 8.79 2.48
CA GLN A 88 -11.76 8.89 1.07
C GLN A 88 -11.41 10.34 0.74
N LEU A 89 -10.42 10.52 -0.12
CA LEU A 89 -10.14 11.80 -0.76
C LEU A 89 -10.38 11.68 -2.26
N ILE A 90 -11.26 12.52 -2.78
CA ILE A 90 -11.49 12.69 -4.22
C ILE A 90 -11.00 14.07 -4.58
N GLY A 91 -10.11 14.18 -5.54
CA GLY A 91 -9.56 15.46 -5.95
C GLY A 91 -9.63 15.69 -7.44
N GLN A 92 -9.70 16.99 -7.81
CA GLN A 92 -9.64 17.43 -9.19
C GLN A 92 -8.74 18.67 -9.32
N THR A 93 -7.77 18.59 -10.22
CA THR A 93 -6.92 19.72 -10.61
C THR A 93 -7.63 20.64 -11.59
N THR A 94 -7.24 21.89 -11.66
CA THR A 94 -7.81 22.86 -12.60
C THR A 94 -7.48 22.55 -14.05
N GLU A 95 -6.37 21.88 -14.28
CA GLU A 95 -5.89 21.54 -15.62
C GLU A 95 -5.79 20.04 -15.84
N SER A 96 -5.90 19.65 -17.11
CA SER A 96 -5.62 18.30 -17.55
C SER A 96 -4.13 17.98 -17.41
N VAL A 97 -3.82 16.77 -16.99
CA VAL A 97 -2.45 16.33 -16.73
C VAL A 97 -1.93 15.52 -17.93
N ARG A 98 -0.88 16.02 -18.58
CA ARG A 98 -0.26 15.36 -19.75
C ARG A 98 0.85 14.40 -19.37
N GLU A 99 1.50 14.64 -18.24
CA GLU A 99 2.60 13.84 -17.72
C GLU A 99 2.10 12.99 -16.54
N ARG A 100 2.86 11.97 -16.19
CA ARG A 100 2.52 11.16 -15.01
C ARG A 100 2.71 11.99 -13.75
N VAL A 101 1.62 12.42 -13.13
CA VAL A 101 1.60 13.09 -11.84
C VAL A 101 1.10 12.13 -10.78
N VAL A 102 1.80 12.06 -9.66
CA VAL A 102 1.41 11.32 -8.48
C VAL A 102 0.93 12.30 -7.42
N ALA A 103 -0.25 12.04 -6.86
CA ALA A 103 -0.74 12.69 -5.65
C ALA A 103 -0.28 11.86 -4.44
N GLU A 104 0.32 12.51 -3.45
CA GLU A 104 0.84 11.88 -2.23
C GLU A 104 0.22 12.53 -1.01
N MET A 105 -0.30 11.69 -0.11
CA MET A 105 -0.79 12.08 1.21
C MET A 105 0.16 11.56 2.28
N GLU A 106 0.70 12.44 3.10
CA GLU A 106 1.55 12.09 4.25
C GLU A 106 0.83 12.44 5.54
N SER A 107 0.64 11.45 6.44
CA SER A 107 -0.01 11.69 7.74
C SER A 107 0.85 12.56 8.64
N MET A 108 0.21 13.44 9.41
CA MET A 108 0.89 14.33 10.38
C MET A 108 1.16 13.65 11.73
N GLU A 109 1.31 12.34 11.72
CA GLU A 109 1.57 11.56 12.93
C GLU A 109 3.08 11.47 13.23
N LYS A 110 3.43 10.97 14.42
CA LYS A 110 4.83 10.77 14.84
C LYS A 110 5.57 9.79 13.92
N GLU A 111 4.86 8.78 13.41
CA GLU A 111 5.34 7.85 12.40
C GLU A 111 4.50 8.04 11.13
N PRO A 112 4.92 8.90 10.20
CA PRO A 112 4.11 9.25 9.05
C PRO A 112 3.80 8.06 8.14
N GLN A 113 2.54 7.92 7.77
CA GLN A 113 2.09 6.99 6.74
C GLN A 113 1.92 7.75 5.42
N ILE A 114 2.35 7.13 4.34
CA ILE A 114 2.32 7.73 3.01
C ILE A 114 1.39 6.93 2.10
N PHE A 115 0.44 7.63 1.49
CA PHE A 115 -0.52 7.09 0.53
C PHE A 115 -0.33 7.78 -0.81
N ARG A 116 -0.38 7.03 -1.92
CA ARG A 116 -0.14 7.56 -3.26
C ARG A 116 -1.18 7.06 -4.25
N THR A 117 -1.55 7.93 -5.17
CA THR A 117 -2.34 7.58 -6.35
C THR A 117 -1.88 8.38 -7.56
N VAL A 118 -2.14 7.88 -8.75
CA VAL A 118 -1.83 8.58 -9.99
C VAL A 118 -3.00 9.47 -10.36
N VAL A 119 -2.71 10.73 -10.68
CA VAL A 119 -3.69 11.65 -11.26
C VAL A 119 -3.94 11.25 -12.71
N ASN A 120 -5.17 11.07 -13.10
CA ASN A 120 -5.52 10.71 -14.47
C ASN A 120 -5.39 11.91 -15.45
N SER A 121 -5.52 11.65 -16.73
CA SER A 121 -5.37 12.68 -17.78
C SER A 121 -6.41 13.81 -17.67
N GLU A 122 -7.54 13.58 -17.03
CA GLU A 122 -8.59 14.59 -16.81
C GLU A 122 -8.30 15.45 -15.56
N GLY A 123 -7.21 15.15 -14.84
CA GLY A 123 -6.82 15.83 -13.62
C GLY A 123 -7.54 15.33 -12.37
N THR A 124 -8.23 14.19 -12.44
CA THR A 124 -8.90 13.61 -11.26
C THR A 124 -8.08 12.53 -10.61
N PHE A 125 -8.23 12.39 -9.29
CA PHE A 125 -7.61 11.33 -8.51
C PHE A 125 -8.51 10.92 -7.34
N ASP A 126 -8.34 9.67 -6.90
CA ASP A 126 -9.08 9.07 -5.80
C ASP A 126 -8.11 8.30 -4.88
N MET A 127 -8.22 8.53 -3.59
CA MET A 127 -7.52 7.78 -2.54
C MET A 127 -8.53 7.22 -1.55
N ASN A 128 -8.67 5.93 -1.57
CA ASN A 128 -9.55 5.18 -0.66
C ASN A 128 -8.78 4.65 0.55
N HIS A 129 -9.52 4.30 1.59
CA HIS A 129 -9.00 3.67 2.81
C HIS A 129 -7.93 4.52 3.53
N LEU A 130 -8.11 5.83 3.54
CA LEU A 130 -7.29 6.74 4.32
C LEU A 130 -7.74 6.70 5.78
N PRO A 131 -6.85 6.41 6.75
CA PRO A 131 -7.16 6.55 8.16
C PRO A 131 -7.67 7.95 8.51
N GLU A 132 -8.54 8.06 9.51
CA GLU A 132 -8.95 9.36 10.02
C GLU A 132 -7.73 10.12 10.57
N GLY A 133 -7.56 11.37 10.16
CA GLY A 133 -6.39 12.16 10.58
C GLY A 133 -6.19 13.42 9.77
N ASN A 134 -5.07 14.10 10.05
CA ASN A 134 -4.62 15.25 9.29
C ASN A 134 -3.43 14.85 8.40
N TYR A 135 -3.41 15.40 7.19
CA TYR A 135 -2.45 15.04 6.17
C TYR A 135 -1.90 16.27 5.45
N PHE A 136 -0.66 16.17 5.01
CA PHE A 136 -0.13 16.98 3.93
C PHE A 136 -0.48 16.33 2.61
N LEU A 137 -0.92 17.14 1.63
CA LEU A 137 -1.15 16.69 0.26
C LEU A 137 -0.11 17.32 -0.65
N SER A 138 0.56 16.53 -1.42
CA SER A 138 1.55 16.99 -2.38
C SER A 138 1.38 16.29 -3.73
N PHE A 139 1.96 16.88 -4.76
CA PHE A 139 1.98 16.35 -6.11
C PHE A 139 3.39 16.42 -6.67
N PHE A 140 3.79 15.41 -7.42
CA PHE A 140 5.06 15.41 -8.12
C PHE A 140 4.93 14.73 -9.49
N ARG A 141 5.80 15.12 -10.43
CA ARG A 141 5.91 14.45 -11.74
C ARG A 141 6.83 13.26 -11.60
N ASP A 142 6.26 12.09 -11.71
CA ASP A 142 6.99 10.83 -11.67
C ASP A 142 7.59 10.52 -13.05
N SER A 143 8.73 11.13 -13.32
CA SER A 143 9.40 11.05 -14.64
C SER A 143 10.12 9.73 -14.86
N ASP A 144 10.50 9.05 -13.79
CA ASP A 144 11.20 7.76 -13.84
C ASP A 144 10.29 6.54 -13.56
N GLY A 145 9.01 6.77 -13.24
CA GLY A 145 7.99 5.74 -13.05
C GLY A 145 8.12 4.95 -11.74
N ASN A 146 8.87 5.47 -10.76
CA ASN A 146 9.14 4.78 -9.50
C ASN A 146 8.09 5.02 -8.39
N ASN A 147 7.08 5.87 -8.65
CA ASN A 147 6.06 6.31 -7.69
C ASN A 147 6.62 7.00 -6.43
N ARG A 148 7.79 7.62 -6.52
CA ARG A 148 8.43 8.35 -5.43
C ARG A 148 9.03 9.64 -5.98
N TYR A 149 8.99 10.69 -5.18
CA TYR A 149 9.65 11.94 -5.54
C TYR A 149 11.16 11.75 -5.61
N SER A 150 11.75 12.15 -6.75
CA SER A 150 13.19 12.09 -6.99
C SER A 150 13.82 13.46 -6.80
N TYR A 151 14.67 13.60 -5.78
CA TYR A 151 15.35 14.87 -5.42
C TYR A 151 16.42 15.31 -6.43
N GLY A 152 16.67 14.50 -7.44
CA GLY A 152 17.74 14.72 -8.38
C GLY A 152 19.10 14.23 -7.87
N ASN A 153 20.14 14.42 -8.70
CA ASN A 153 21.51 13.99 -8.38
C ASN A 153 22.52 14.99 -8.97
N LEU A 154 23.62 15.22 -8.27
CA LEU A 154 24.70 16.10 -8.72
C LEU A 154 25.69 15.40 -9.67
N SER A 155 25.89 14.09 -9.53
CA SER A 155 26.84 13.36 -10.36
C SER A 155 26.36 11.91 -10.64
N PRO A 156 25.96 11.57 -11.87
CA PRO A 156 25.73 12.48 -12.99
C PRO A 156 24.58 13.43 -12.69
N TYR A 157 24.63 14.62 -13.25
CA TYR A 157 23.58 15.62 -13.01
C TYR A 157 22.22 15.13 -13.49
N ARG A 158 21.24 15.14 -12.60
CA ARG A 158 19.82 14.93 -12.88
C ARG A 158 19.04 15.97 -12.08
N PRO A 159 18.16 16.76 -12.70
CA PRO A 159 17.32 17.70 -11.96
C PRO A 159 16.36 16.92 -11.06
N SER A 160 15.89 17.57 -10.00
CA SER A 160 14.76 17.07 -9.21
C SER A 160 13.50 17.05 -10.06
N GLU A 161 12.58 16.21 -9.69
CA GLU A 161 11.24 16.22 -10.27
C GLU A 161 10.49 17.50 -9.88
N TRP A 162 9.50 17.86 -10.68
CA TRP A 162 8.59 18.94 -10.33
C TRP A 162 7.75 18.54 -9.12
N PHE A 163 7.51 19.48 -8.22
CA PHE A 163 6.81 19.25 -6.95
C PHE A 163 5.87 20.43 -6.65
N TYR A 164 4.67 20.10 -6.14
CA TYR A 164 3.72 21.07 -5.63
C TYR A 164 3.19 20.61 -4.27
N LEU A 165 3.22 21.49 -3.27
CA LEU A 165 2.63 21.25 -1.96
C LEU A 165 1.30 22.00 -1.86
N TYR A 166 0.22 21.27 -1.60
CA TYR A 166 -1.08 21.88 -1.33
C TYR A 166 -1.02 22.71 -0.05
N PRO A 167 -1.49 23.97 -0.05
CA PRO A 167 -1.18 24.91 1.04
C PRO A 167 -1.91 24.59 2.35
N ASP A 168 -3.05 23.90 2.28
CA ASP A 168 -3.87 23.60 3.45
C ASP A 168 -3.70 22.17 3.94
N THR A 169 -3.89 21.99 5.24
CA THR A 169 -3.96 20.65 5.84
C THR A 169 -5.25 19.94 5.42
N VAL A 170 -5.11 18.73 4.91
CA VAL A 170 -6.24 17.88 4.51
C VAL A 170 -6.70 17.04 5.70
N LYS A 171 -7.93 17.25 6.15
CA LYS A 171 -8.51 16.49 7.27
C LYS A 171 -9.43 15.40 6.76
N ILE A 172 -9.02 14.16 6.94
CA ILE A 172 -9.81 12.96 6.62
C ILE A 172 -10.65 12.56 7.83
N ARG A 173 -11.93 12.24 7.60
CA ARG A 173 -12.85 11.73 8.60
C ARG A 173 -13.31 10.32 8.21
N ALA A 174 -13.46 9.47 9.22
CA ALA A 174 -13.97 8.12 9.01
C ALA A 174 -15.35 8.12 8.35
N ASN A 175 -15.56 7.19 7.43
CA ASN A 175 -16.81 6.99 6.66
C ASN A 175 -17.28 8.22 5.87
N TRP A 176 -16.36 9.10 5.50
CA TRP A 176 -16.65 10.33 4.77
C TRP A 176 -15.73 10.47 3.56
N ALA A 177 -16.31 10.88 2.42
CA ALA A 177 -15.53 11.29 1.25
C ALA A 177 -15.30 12.81 1.30
N LEU A 178 -14.04 13.22 1.39
CA LEU A 178 -13.64 14.61 1.21
C LEU A 178 -13.43 14.88 -0.28
N VAL A 179 -14.04 15.94 -0.80
CA VAL A 179 -13.90 16.36 -2.19
C VAL A 179 -13.12 17.66 -2.25
N LEU A 180 -11.97 17.66 -2.93
CA LEU A 180 -11.17 18.84 -3.23
C LEU A 180 -11.27 19.16 -4.72
N ASN A 181 -11.96 20.25 -5.04
CA ASN A 181 -12.12 20.71 -6.41
C ASN A 181 -11.16 21.86 -6.71
N GLN A 182 -10.79 21.99 -7.99
CA GLN A 182 -10.02 23.13 -8.51
C GLN A 182 -8.64 23.33 -7.82
N ILE A 183 -7.91 22.24 -7.63
CA ILE A 183 -6.53 22.32 -7.16
C ILE A 183 -5.68 22.94 -8.27
N ASN A 184 -5.24 24.17 -8.05
CA ASN A 184 -4.33 24.84 -8.98
C ASN A 184 -2.89 24.50 -8.62
N MET A 185 -2.21 23.78 -9.50
CA MET A 185 -0.82 23.37 -9.31
C MET A 185 0.18 24.28 -10.02
N GLU A 186 -0.29 25.36 -10.68
CA GLU A 186 0.56 26.38 -11.28
C GLU A 186 0.97 27.40 -10.22
N GLN A 187 2.20 27.32 -9.75
CA GLN A 187 2.94 28.42 -9.11
C GLN A 187 4.39 28.40 -9.58
#